data_c6f36d39629a9a01d5a007a30ce51581
#
_entry.id   c6f36d39629a9a01d5a007a30ce51581
#
_cell.length_a   1.000
_cell.length_b   1.000
_cell.length_c   1.000
_cell.angle_alpha   90.00
_cell.angle_beta   90.00
_cell.angle_gamma   90.00
#
_symmetry.space_group_name_H-M   'P 1'
#
loop_
_entity.id
_entity.type
_entity.pdbx_description
1 polymer ?
#
loop_
_entity_poly.entity_id
_entity_poly.type
_entity_poly.pdbx_seq_one_letter_code
_entity_poly.pdbx_strand_id
1 'polypeptide(L)'
;NLLGGVTLNAFLEQLKAHLSQNPPNFGDCASALALLHEAYNEVNPMDNAQIKKDFNELYQAMNGMELREMDKIIYPVCTLCRDHQRAGFVEGVKVGIQLQMELAEK
;
A
#
# COMPACT_ATOMS: atom_id res chain seq x y z
N ASN A 1 -20.95 -8.60 2.63
CA ASN A 1 -20.20 -7.92 3.68
C ASN A 1 -18.72 -8.32 3.61
N LEU A 2 -17.86 -7.38 3.33
CA LEU A 2 -16.44 -7.62 3.13
C LEU A 2 -15.72 -8.07 4.40
N LEU A 3 -16.27 -7.79 5.55
CA LEU A 3 -15.56 -7.97 6.81
C LEU A 3 -16.25 -9.00 7.72
N GLY A 4 -16.89 -9.99 7.13
CA GLY A 4 -17.45 -11.10 7.89
C GLY A 4 -18.53 -10.71 8.89
N GLY A 5 -19.40 -9.77 8.55
CA GLY A 5 -20.45 -9.27 9.43
C GLY A 5 -20.15 -7.94 10.08
N VAL A 6 -18.91 -7.44 9.94
CA VAL A 6 -18.54 -6.11 10.43
C VAL A 6 -18.81 -5.10 9.32
N THR A 7 -19.52 -4.03 9.62
CA THR A 7 -19.76 -2.97 8.65
C THR A 7 -18.48 -2.18 8.40
N LEU A 8 -18.39 -1.52 7.24
CA LEU A 8 -17.29 -0.64 6.92
C LEU A 8 -17.15 0.47 7.97
N ASN A 9 -18.27 1.05 8.39
CA ASN A 9 -18.26 2.08 9.42
C ASN A 9 -17.68 1.57 10.75
N ALA A 10 -18.08 0.36 11.17
CA ALA A 10 -17.57 -0.23 12.41
C ALA A 10 -16.06 -0.47 12.31
N PHE A 11 -15.61 -0.96 11.16
CA PHE A 11 -14.17 -1.15 10.91
C PHE A 11 -13.40 0.18 10.98
N LEU A 12 -13.92 1.22 10.34
CA LEU A 12 -13.28 2.54 10.35
C LEU A 12 -13.25 3.15 11.74
N GLU A 13 -14.29 2.95 12.53
CA GLU A 13 -14.32 3.42 13.92
C GLU A 13 -13.29 2.70 14.77
N GLN A 14 -13.15 1.40 14.60
CA GLN A 14 -12.14 0.62 15.30
C GLN A 14 -10.74 1.06 14.92
N LEU A 15 -10.48 1.28 13.64
CA LEU A 15 -9.20 1.74 13.14
C LEU A 15 -8.88 3.14 13.66
N LYS A 16 -9.87 4.04 13.64
CA LYS A 16 -9.75 5.39 14.15
C LYS A 16 -9.38 5.38 15.63
N ALA A 17 -10.07 4.57 16.43
CA ALA A 17 -9.79 4.45 17.85
C ALA A 17 -8.38 3.93 18.10
N HIS A 18 -7.97 2.92 17.34
CA HIS A 18 -6.62 2.37 17.42
C HIS A 18 -5.56 3.42 17.11
N LEU A 19 -5.75 4.18 16.04
CA LEU A 19 -4.81 5.22 15.62
C LEU A 19 -4.74 6.39 16.61
N SER A 20 -5.85 6.70 17.29
CA SER A 20 -5.87 7.73 18.31
C SER A 20 -5.04 7.37 19.52
N GLN A 21 -5.04 6.09 19.90
CA GLN A 21 -4.27 5.58 21.02
C GLN A 21 -2.82 5.27 20.63
N ASN A 22 -2.60 4.92 19.37
CA ASN A 22 -1.30 4.52 18.86
C ASN A 22 -1.00 5.32 17.59
N PRO A 23 -0.66 6.63 17.74
CA PRO A 23 -0.41 7.47 16.57
C PRO A 23 0.68 6.85 15.69
N PRO A 24 0.41 6.65 14.40
CA PRO A 24 1.39 6.01 13.54
C PRO A 24 2.54 6.95 13.22
N ASN A 25 3.73 6.36 13.14
CA ASN A 25 4.89 7.04 12.60
C ASN A 25 5.01 6.63 11.13
N PHE A 26 4.59 7.50 10.24
CA PHE A 26 4.50 7.17 8.82
C PHE A 26 5.87 7.00 8.15
N GLY A 27 6.94 7.42 8.81
CA GLY A 27 8.29 7.18 8.34
C GLY A 27 8.93 5.90 8.86
N ASP A 28 8.22 5.18 9.73
CA ASP A 28 8.73 3.99 10.41
C ASP A 28 7.95 2.75 9.97
N CYS A 29 8.68 1.70 9.58
CA CYS A 29 8.07 0.43 9.20
C CYS A 29 7.29 -0.22 10.34
N ALA A 30 7.61 0.13 11.59
CA ALA A 30 6.91 -0.39 12.76
C ALA A 30 5.58 0.31 13.04
N SER A 31 5.20 1.32 12.25
CA SER A 31 3.93 1.99 12.43
C SER A 31 2.77 1.03 12.15
N ALA A 32 1.63 1.27 12.82
CA ALA A 32 0.45 0.44 12.65
C ALA A 32 -0.02 0.38 11.18
N LEU A 33 0.05 1.51 10.48
CA LEU A 33 -0.39 1.56 9.08
C LEU A 33 0.55 0.82 8.15
N ALA A 34 1.86 0.87 8.41
CA ALA A 34 2.82 0.12 7.61
C ALA A 34 2.64 -1.38 7.81
N LEU A 35 2.43 -1.82 9.05
CA LEU A 35 2.17 -3.23 9.34
C LEU A 35 0.86 -3.70 8.72
N LEU A 36 -0.17 -2.87 8.75
CA LEU A 36 -1.44 -3.17 8.11
C LEU A 36 -1.27 -3.33 6.59
N HIS A 37 -0.47 -2.46 5.98
CA HIS A 37 -0.17 -2.56 4.55
C HIS A 37 0.52 -3.89 4.21
N GLU A 38 1.52 -4.27 5.01
CA GLU A 38 2.23 -5.53 4.78
C GLU A 38 1.29 -6.73 4.90
N ALA A 39 0.46 -6.76 5.94
CA ALA A 39 -0.49 -7.85 6.13
C ALA A 39 -1.51 -7.93 4.99
N TYR A 40 -2.02 -6.80 4.56
CA TYR A 40 -2.97 -6.74 3.45
C TYR A 40 -2.33 -7.21 2.14
N ASN A 41 -1.12 -6.72 1.86
CA ASN A 41 -0.42 -7.01 0.62
C ASN A 41 -0.03 -8.49 0.52
N GLU A 42 0.22 -9.16 1.64
CA GLU A 42 0.54 -10.58 1.67
C GLU A 42 -0.55 -11.45 1.05
N VAL A 43 -1.81 -11.10 1.31
CA VAL A 43 -2.97 -11.87 0.82
C VAL A 43 -3.66 -11.22 -0.36
N ASN A 44 -3.30 -9.99 -0.70
CA ASN A 44 -3.90 -9.23 -1.79
C ASN A 44 -2.82 -8.57 -2.64
N PRO A 45 -2.11 -9.35 -3.47
CA PRO A 45 -1.08 -8.78 -4.33
C PRO A 45 -1.67 -7.68 -5.23
N MET A 46 -0.94 -6.56 -5.34
CA MET A 46 -1.41 -5.41 -6.10
C MET A 46 -1.13 -5.49 -7.59
N ASP A 47 -0.38 -6.50 -8.03
CA ASP A 47 0.00 -6.62 -9.44
C ASP A 47 -1.21 -7.02 -10.30
N ASN A 48 -1.92 -6.01 -10.76
CA ASN A 48 -3.02 -6.20 -11.71
C ASN A 48 -2.49 -6.29 -13.14
N ALA A 49 -3.40 -6.44 -14.11
CA ALA A 49 -3.01 -6.60 -15.51
C ALA A 49 -2.24 -5.40 -16.06
N GLN A 50 -2.57 -4.19 -15.63
CA GLN A 50 -1.86 -2.99 -16.08
C GLN A 50 -0.44 -2.94 -15.54
N ILE A 51 -0.25 -3.27 -14.26
CA ILE A 51 1.09 -3.31 -13.65
C ILE A 51 1.95 -4.36 -14.32
N LYS A 52 1.40 -5.54 -14.60
CA LYS A 52 2.11 -6.60 -15.31
C LYS A 52 2.52 -6.16 -16.71
N LYS A 53 1.65 -5.44 -17.41
CA LYS A 53 1.94 -4.89 -18.71
C LYS A 53 3.09 -3.87 -18.63
N ASP A 54 3.06 -3.00 -17.63
CA ASP A 54 4.08 -1.99 -17.43
C ASP A 54 5.44 -2.63 -17.18
N PHE A 55 5.50 -3.68 -16.34
CA PHE A 55 6.75 -4.42 -16.12
C PHE A 55 7.23 -5.11 -17.40
N ASN A 56 6.30 -5.65 -18.19
CA ASN A 56 6.67 -6.28 -19.45
C ASN A 56 7.27 -5.26 -20.43
N GLU A 57 6.71 -4.07 -20.49
CA GLU A 57 7.27 -2.98 -21.31
C GLU A 57 8.67 -2.58 -20.82
N LEU A 58 8.89 -2.57 -19.51
CA LEU A 58 10.21 -2.31 -18.95
C LEU A 58 11.21 -3.38 -19.38
N TYR A 59 10.81 -4.66 -19.29
CA TYR A 59 11.68 -5.77 -19.75
C TYR A 59 11.97 -5.67 -21.23
N GLN A 60 10.99 -5.28 -22.05
CA GLN A 60 11.18 -5.09 -23.48
C GLN A 60 12.20 -3.96 -23.76
N ALA A 61 12.12 -2.88 -23.00
CA ALA A 61 13.06 -1.77 -23.13
C ALA A 61 14.49 -2.18 -22.81
N MET A 62 14.67 -3.23 -21.99
CA MET A 62 15.98 -3.76 -21.64
C MET A 62 16.41 -4.93 -22.52
N ASN A 63 15.70 -5.19 -23.61
CA ASN A 63 15.99 -6.30 -24.48
C ASN A 63 17.43 -6.17 -25.03
N GLY A 64 18.17 -7.28 -24.99
CA GLY A 64 19.56 -7.30 -25.42
C GLY A 64 20.56 -7.03 -24.32
N MET A 65 20.13 -6.65 -23.13
CA MET A 65 21.02 -6.46 -21.99
C MET A 65 21.34 -7.80 -21.33
N GLU A 66 22.53 -7.89 -20.75
CA GLU A 66 22.88 -9.06 -19.94
C GLU A 66 22.02 -9.08 -18.67
N LEU A 67 21.73 -10.29 -18.19
CA LEU A 67 20.89 -10.48 -17.01
C LEU A 67 21.41 -9.69 -15.79
N ARG A 68 22.75 -9.70 -15.60
CA ARG A 68 23.37 -8.96 -14.50
C ARG A 68 23.09 -7.47 -14.58
N GLU A 69 23.13 -6.90 -15.79
CA GLU A 69 22.84 -5.48 -15.98
C GLU A 69 21.36 -5.19 -15.81
N MET A 70 20.49 -6.09 -16.25
CA MET A 70 19.05 -5.97 -16.02
C MET A 70 18.73 -5.94 -14.53
N ASP A 71 19.36 -6.80 -13.74
CA ASP A 71 19.13 -6.88 -12.30
C ASP A 71 19.48 -5.57 -11.59
N LYS A 72 20.50 -4.87 -12.06
CA LYS A 72 20.90 -3.57 -11.51
C LYS A 72 19.82 -2.51 -11.69
N ILE A 73 18.95 -2.70 -12.66
CA ILE A 73 17.81 -1.80 -12.92
C ILE A 73 16.56 -2.31 -12.21
N ILE A 74 16.29 -3.61 -12.32
CA ILE A 74 15.05 -4.21 -11.82
C ILE A 74 14.97 -4.16 -10.29
N TYR A 75 16.04 -4.46 -9.58
CA TYR A 75 16.00 -4.46 -8.13
C TYR A 75 15.66 -3.08 -7.54
N PRO A 76 16.30 -1.99 -7.97
CA PRO A 76 15.88 -0.66 -7.51
C PRO A 76 14.45 -0.29 -7.92
N VAL A 77 14.01 -0.70 -9.11
CA VAL A 77 12.65 -0.44 -9.56
C VAL A 77 11.64 -1.16 -8.67
N CYS A 78 11.88 -2.43 -8.34
CA CYS A 78 10.99 -3.19 -7.47
C CYS A 78 10.94 -2.58 -6.07
N THR A 79 12.08 -2.12 -5.56
CA THR A 79 12.13 -1.43 -4.26
C THR A 79 11.34 -0.13 -4.31
N LEU A 80 11.52 0.64 -5.36
CA LEU A 80 10.79 1.90 -5.56
C LEU A 80 9.28 1.67 -5.62
N CYS A 81 8.85 0.65 -6.38
CA CYS A 81 7.44 0.31 -6.50
C CYS A 81 6.85 -0.07 -5.15
N ARG A 82 7.56 -0.88 -4.37
CA ARG A 82 7.11 -1.30 -3.06
C ARG A 82 7.01 -0.11 -2.10
N ASP A 83 7.98 0.78 -2.12
CA ASP A 83 7.99 1.94 -1.25
C ASP A 83 6.86 2.91 -1.62
N HIS A 84 6.64 3.12 -2.92
CA HIS A 84 5.52 3.94 -3.41
C HIS A 84 4.17 3.33 -3.05
N GLN A 85 4.04 2.02 -3.20
CA GLN A 85 2.82 1.32 -2.86
C GLN A 85 2.49 1.49 -1.37
N ARG A 86 3.50 1.30 -0.51
CA ARG A 86 3.33 1.47 0.93
C ARG A 86 2.99 2.91 1.29
N ALA A 87 3.70 3.88 0.71
CA ALA A 87 3.44 5.29 0.95
C ALA A 87 2.02 5.67 0.51
N GLY A 88 1.60 5.19 -0.66
CA GLY A 88 0.25 5.45 -1.16
C GLY A 88 -0.82 4.84 -0.27
N PHE A 89 -0.60 3.64 0.23
CA PHE A 89 -1.52 2.99 1.16
C PHE A 89 -1.65 3.79 2.46
N VAL A 90 -0.52 4.18 3.05
CA VAL A 90 -0.49 4.94 4.30
C VAL A 90 -1.21 6.28 4.14
N GLU A 91 -0.88 7.02 3.09
CA GLU A 91 -1.53 8.31 2.83
C GLU A 91 -3.01 8.14 2.50
N GLY A 92 -3.37 7.09 1.77
CA GLY A 92 -4.76 6.79 1.45
C GLY A 92 -5.59 6.52 2.69
N VAL A 93 -5.05 5.76 3.64
CA VAL A 93 -5.74 5.48 4.91
C VAL A 93 -5.90 6.77 5.72
N LYS A 94 -4.86 7.60 5.78
CA LYS A 94 -4.93 8.91 6.46
C LYS A 94 -6.04 9.77 5.89
N VAL A 95 -6.07 9.90 4.58
CA VAL A 95 -7.09 10.71 3.90
C VAL A 95 -8.48 10.12 4.14
N GLY A 96 -8.62 8.80 4.08
CA GLY A 96 -9.87 8.12 4.33
C GLY A 96 -10.39 8.37 5.74
N ILE A 97 -9.52 8.28 6.74
CA ILE A 97 -9.90 8.55 8.13
C ILE A 97 -10.28 10.02 8.31
N GLN A 98 -9.50 10.93 7.75
CA GLN A 98 -9.80 12.36 7.81
C GLN A 98 -11.17 12.67 7.18
N LEU A 99 -11.43 12.09 6.02
CA LEU A 99 -12.71 12.26 5.34
C LEU A 99 -13.86 11.74 6.20
N GLN A 100 -13.69 10.57 6.81
CA GLN A 100 -14.70 9.99 7.68
C GLN A 100 -14.98 10.90 8.88
N MET A 101 -13.94 11.46 9.48
CA MET A 101 -14.10 12.38 10.61
C MET A 101 -14.87 13.64 10.21
N GLU A 102 -14.56 14.22 9.07
CA GLU A 102 -15.24 15.39 8.55
C GLU A 102 -16.71 15.10 8.24
N LEU A 103 -17.00 13.96 7.66
CA LEU A 103 -18.36 13.56 7.36
C LEU A 103 -19.17 13.28 8.63
N ALA A 104 -18.51 12.76 9.66
CA ALA A 104 -19.18 12.46 10.93
C ALA A 104 -19.55 13.72 11.70
N GLU A 105 -18.89 14.84 11.45
CA GLU A 105 -19.18 16.13 12.09
C GLU A 105 -20.41 16.83 11.51
N LYS A 106 -20.92 16.35 10.39
CA LYS A 106 -22.12 16.88 9.74
C LYS A 106 -23.37 16.14 10.23
#